data_d7ba5b249de0febd0e653622105d4eee
#
_entry.id   d7ba5b249de0febd0e653622105d4eee
#
_cell.length_a   1.000
_cell.length_b   1.000
_cell.length_c   1.000
_cell.angle_alpha   90.00
_cell.angle_beta   90.00
_cell.angle_gamma   90.00
#
_symmetry.space_group_name_H-M   'P 1'
#
loop_
_entity.id
_entity.type
_entity.pdbx_description
1 polymer ?
#
loop_
_entity_poly.entity_id
_entity_poly.type
_entity_poly.pdbx_seq_one_letter_code
_entity_poly.pdbx_strand_id
1 'polypeptide(L)'
;MHPQMKILTLAAVLILAAANAVGQQFQVMEASIADIHRSLQSGKLTCRSLVQQYLDRINAYDQQGPALNAMLYVNPKALEQAEAMDQAFKRGAKLKPLQCIPLVLKDVFDTADMPTTGGSLALKGMQPAKDGFTVARFREAGALILGKTNMHELALAGVTASSLGGQTKNPYELTRTPGGSSGGTGVALAANFATVGTGSDTVNSIRSPASANSLVGMRPTRGLISRAGVIPVSFTQDAVGPITRTVADAAVMLDVMAGYDPDDPVTAFGVGKIPHTYTAFLDRNGLKGARIGVLRTLFGSEPDHQEVNRVMADALEVLKKQGATLVEVNDPAFDTGMLASDLDVQKWEYKYDLNNYLKAQPNPPVHSLAELIATGNYHKPSLEKFLASAEAQQNGLNEPDYKDRRVKIDDLRVRLANALAKDNLVALVYPHQKRLPVMIGNMNQAERNGILASLTGFPAITVPAGFSAPTAGAPIGVPVGIEFLGQPFSEPQLLKIAYSFEQATHARKPPQSTPPLPGK
;
A
#
# COMPACT_ATOMS: atom_id res chain seq x y z
N MET A 1 53.73 -41.86 21.40
CA MET A 1 52.49 -41.45 20.67
C MET A 1 52.91 -41.02 19.28
N HIS A 2 52.48 -41.77 18.27
CA HIS A 2 52.96 -41.69 16.87
C HIS A 2 52.50 -40.38 16.19
N PRO A 3 53.35 -39.68 15.41
CA PRO A 3 53.04 -38.44 14.71
C PRO A 3 51.91 -38.58 13.65
N GLN A 4 51.62 -39.78 13.18
CA GLN A 4 50.54 -40.03 12.21
C GLN A 4 49.11 -39.83 12.75
N MET A 5 48.91 -39.94 14.07
CA MET A 5 47.60 -39.77 14.70
C MET A 5 47.18 -38.28 14.85
N LYS A 6 48.16 -37.33 14.87
CA LYS A 6 47.87 -35.89 14.89
C LYS A 6 47.47 -35.30 13.53
N ILE A 7 47.96 -35.92 12.42
CA ILE A 7 47.66 -35.47 11.07
C ILE A 7 46.24 -35.88 10.65
N LEU A 8 45.76 -37.06 11.08
CA LEU A 8 44.40 -37.51 10.82
C LEU A 8 43.32 -36.70 11.55
N THR A 9 43.63 -36.22 12.78
CA THR A 9 42.69 -35.39 13.58
C THR A 9 42.55 -33.98 12.98
N LEU A 10 43.63 -33.41 12.42
CA LEU A 10 43.58 -32.09 11.78
C LEU A 10 42.84 -32.10 10.45
N ALA A 11 42.96 -33.18 9.68
CA ALA A 11 42.24 -33.35 8.41
C ALA A 11 40.75 -33.56 8.63
N ALA A 12 40.32 -34.30 9.66
CA ALA A 12 38.93 -34.50 10.02
C ALA A 12 38.23 -33.19 10.50
N VAL A 13 38.95 -32.33 11.25
CA VAL A 13 38.44 -31.03 11.69
C VAL A 13 38.29 -30.03 10.51
N LEU A 14 39.20 -30.05 9.57
CA LEU A 14 39.12 -29.22 8.35
C LEU A 14 38.01 -29.68 7.39
N ILE A 15 37.70 -30.96 7.31
CA ILE A 15 36.60 -31.50 6.49
C ILE A 15 35.25 -31.20 7.15
N LEU A 16 35.11 -31.23 8.50
CA LEU A 16 33.89 -30.84 9.18
C LEU A 16 33.66 -29.31 9.14
N ALA A 17 34.72 -28.49 9.11
CA ALA A 17 34.58 -27.03 8.93
C ALA A 17 34.18 -26.65 7.50
N ALA A 18 34.59 -27.42 6.49
CA ALA A 18 34.18 -27.20 5.09
C ALA A 18 32.74 -27.67 4.81
N ALA A 19 32.22 -28.66 5.54
CA ALA A 19 30.84 -29.15 5.37
C ALA A 19 29.77 -28.20 5.96
N ASN A 20 30.15 -27.27 6.84
CA ASN A 20 29.23 -26.25 7.39
C ASN A 20 29.21 -24.93 6.59
N ALA A 21 29.97 -24.84 5.49
CA ALA A 21 29.96 -23.70 4.59
C ALA A 21 29.05 -23.91 3.35
N VAL A 22 27.97 -24.69 3.47
CA VAL A 22 26.83 -24.56 2.58
C VAL A 22 26.19 -23.21 2.93
N GLY A 23 26.57 -22.18 2.19
CA GLY A 23 26.11 -20.82 2.42
C GLY A 23 24.58 -20.82 2.55
N GLN A 24 24.07 -20.35 3.66
CA GLN A 24 22.64 -20.25 3.93
C GLN A 24 22.01 -19.52 2.74
N GLN A 25 21.13 -20.23 2.00
CA GLN A 25 20.45 -19.67 0.85
C GLN A 25 19.66 -18.43 1.28
N PHE A 26 19.69 -17.36 0.47
CA PHE A 26 18.91 -16.15 0.75
C PHE A 26 17.43 -16.47 0.90
N GLN A 27 16.80 -15.98 1.95
CA GLN A 27 15.39 -16.17 2.23
C GLN A 27 14.61 -14.90 1.91
N VAL A 28 13.54 -15.01 1.11
CA VAL A 28 12.69 -13.87 0.72
C VAL A 28 11.73 -13.43 1.82
N MET A 29 11.56 -14.26 2.88
CA MET A 29 10.67 -13.93 4.00
C MET A 29 11.13 -12.64 4.68
N GLU A 30 10.24 -11.64 4.72
CA GLU A 30 10.47 -10.31 5.31
C GLU A 30 11.68 -9.54 4.74
N ALA A 31 12.22 -9.96 3.58
CA ALA A 31 13.38 -9.31 2.97
C ALA A 31 13.04 -7.87 2.54
N SER A 32 13.85 -6.92 3.00
CA SER A 32 13.78 -5.51 2.59
C SER A 32 14.56 -5.27 1.28
N ILE A 33 14.37 -4.10 0.67
CA ILE A 33 15.19 -3.64 -0.47
C ILE A 33 16.67 -3.70 -0.11
N ALA A 34 17.04 -3.24 1.09
CA ALA A 34 18.43 -3.24 1.55
C ALA A 34 19.01 -4.65 1.70
N ASP A 35 18.24 -5.63 2.19
CA ASP A 35 18.68 -7.02 2.33
C ASP A 35 18.96 -7.65 0.97
N ILE A 36 18.06 -7.43 0.02
CA ILE A 36 18.20 -7.91 -1.36
C ILE A 36 19.44 -7.30 -2.00
N HIS A 37 19.62 -5.99 -1.92
CA HIS A 37 20.76 -5.29 -2.50
C HIS A 37 22.09 -5.75 -1.91
N ARG A 38 22.18 -5.94 -0.59
CA ARG A 38 23.39 -6.50 0.05
C ARG A 38 23.72 -7.91 -0.48
N SER A 39 22.69 -8.72 -0.67
CA SER A 39 22.87 -10.10 -1.14
C SER A 39 23.26 -10.17 -2.62
N LEU A 40 22.71 -9.29 -3.45
CA LEU A 40 23.12 -9.14 -4.86
C LEU A 40 24.57 -8.66 -4.97
N GLN A 41 24.96 -7.63 -4.22
CA GLN A 41 26.32 -7.08 -4.21
C GLN A 41 27.36 -8.09 -3.72
N SER A 42 27.01 -8.95 -2.77
CA SER A 42 27.91 -10.01 -2.26
C SER A 42 27.93 -11.26 -3.14
N GLY A 43 27.16 -11.31 -4.25
CA GLY A 43 27.05 -12.47 -5.13
C GLY A 43 26.32 -13.68 -4.52
N LYS A 44 25.70 -13.53 -3.35
CA LYS A 44 24.90 -14.59 -2.68
C LYS A 44 23.51 -14.76 -3.26
N LEU A 45 23.06 -13.83 -4.09
CA LEU A 45 21.74 -13.79 -4.70
C LEU A 45 21.86 -13.36 -6.16
N THR A 46 21.02 -13.91 -7.04
CA THR A 46 20.79 -13.42 -8.39
C THR A 46 19.35 -12.91 -8.54
N CYS A 47 19.09 -12.01 -9.49
CA CYS A 47 17.75 -11.56 -9.80
C CYS A 47 16.83 -12.73 -10.13
N ARG A 48 17.32 -13.66 -10.94
CA ARG A 48 16.57 -14.83 -11.36
C ARG A 48 16.19 -15.73 -10.17
N SER A 49 17.14 -16.01 -9.26
CA SER A 49 16.85 -16.84 -8.08
C SER A 49 15.89 -16.15 -7.10
N LEU A 50 15.99 -14.82 -6.95
CA LEU A 50 15.06 -14.01 -6.15
C LEU A 50 13.63 -14.09 -6.70
N VAL A 51 13.47 -13.83 -8.00
CA VAL A 51 12.15 -13.87 -8.66
C VAL A 51 11.54 -15.26 -8.59
N GLN A 52 12.35 -16.32 -8.79
CA GLN A 52 11.88 -17.70 -8.68
C GLN A 52 11.30 -17.99 -7.28
N GLN A 53 11.95 -17.55 -6.20
CA GLN A 53 11.45 -17.76 -4.84
C GLN A 53 10.09 -17.06 -4.62
N TYR A 54 9.89 -15.84 -5.15
CA TYR A 54 8.60 -15.16 -5.07
C TYR A 54 7.51 -15.86 -5.89
N LEU A 55 7.83 -16.31 -7.12
CA LEU A 55 6.89 -17.09 -7.94
C LEU A 55 6.49 -18.42 -7.28
N ASP A 56 7.44 -19.10 -6.63
CA ASP A 56 7.16 -20.33 -5.88
C ASP A 56 6.17 -20.07 -4.73
N ARG A 57 6.29 -18.93 -4.02
CA ARG A 57 5.34 -18.55 -2.98
C ARG A 57 3.96 -18.20 -3.53
N ILE A 58 3.90 -17.46 -4.64
CA ILE A 58 2.63 -17.19 -5.34
C ILE A 58 1.95 -18.51 -5.71
N ASN A 59 2.68 -19.44 -6.32
CA ASN A 59 2.14 -20.75 -6.71
C ASN A 59 1.64 -21.56 -5.51
N ALA A 60 2.32 -21.47 -4.36
CA ALA A 60 1.95 -22.24 -3.17
C ALA A 60 0.74 -21.68 -2.40
N TYR A 61 0.53 -20.36 -2.44
CA TYR A 61 -0.38 -19.71 -1.48
C TYR A 61 -1.45 -18.82 -2.11
N ASP A 62 -1.32 -18.43 -3.39
CA ASP A 62 -2.29 -17.52 -4.01
C ASP A 62 -3.56 -18.23 -4.47
N GLN A 63 -3.42 -19.27 -5.30
CA GLN A 63 -4.56 -20.08 -5.79
C GLN A 63 -4.61 -21.48 -5.14
N GLN A 64 -3.57 -21.85 -4.40
CA GLN A 64 -3.44 -23.10 -3.66
C GLN A 64 -3.28 -22.82 -2.16
N GLY A 65 -3.22 -23.87 -1.35
CA GLY A 65 -3.10 -23.74 0.10
C GLY A 65 -4.22 -22.87 0.68
N PRO A 66 -3.92 -21.72 1.32
CA PRO A 66 -4.95 -20.81 1.84
C PRO A 66 -5.79 -20.16 0.73
N ALA A 67 -5.36 -20.24 -0.52
CA ALA A 67 -6.01 -19.64 -1.68
C ALA A 67 -6.36 -18.18 -1.44
N LEU A 68 -5.31 -17.34 -1.26
CA LEU A 68 -5.44 -15.93 -0.86
C LEU A 68 -6.08 -15.06 -1.94
N ASN A 69 -5.89 -15.43 -3.21
CA ASN A 69 -6.46 -14.75 -4.37
C ASN A 69 -6.06 -13.26 -4.44
N ALA A 70 -4.77 -13.00 -4.27
CA ALA A 70 -4.19 -11.66 -4.24
C ALA A 70 -3.74 -11.17 -5.63
N MET A 71 -3.42 -12.09 -6.56
CA MET A 71 -2.90 -11.76 -7.88
C MET A 71 -3.99 -11.91 -8.95
N LEU A 72 -4.11 -10.91 -9.85
CA LEU A 72 -4.90 -11.01 -11.09
C LEU A 72 -4.04 -11.47 -12.26
N TYR A 73 -2.80 -11.00 -12.27
CA TYR A 73 -1.86 -11.26 -13.36
C TYR A 73 -0.46 -11.47 -12.80
N VAL A 74 0.18 -12.56 -13.18
CA VAL A 74 1.62 -12.78 -12.93
C VAL A 74 2.34 -12.54 -14.25
N ASN A 75 3.40 -11.75 -14.23
CA ASN A 75 4.18 -11.41 -15.41
C ASN A 75 4.83 -12.68 -16.01
N PRO A 76 4.43 -13.14 -17.20
CA PRO A 76 4.96 -14.36 -17.79
C PRO A 76 6.44 -14.23 -18.19
N LYS A 77 6.96 -13.00 -18.32
CA LYS A 77 8.34 -12.70 -18.68
C LYS A 77 9.22 -12.38 -17.46
N ALA A 78 8.73 -12.56 -16.24
CA ALA A 78 9.46 -12.15 -15.03
C ALA A 78 10.84 -12.82 -14.92
N LEU A 79 10.95 -14.11 -15.19
CA LEU A 79 12.22 -14.85 -15.15
C LEU A 79 13.18 -14.46 -16.29
N GLU A 80 12.66 -14.19 -17.47
CA GLU A 80 13.44 -13.69 -18.62
C GLU A 80 14.02 -12.29 -18.31
N GLN A 81 13.19 -11.41 -17.79
CA GLN A 81 13.61 -10.06 -17.38
C GLN A 81 14.65 -10.12 -16.25
N ALA A 82 14.48 -11.01 -15.27
CA ALA A 82 15.43 -11.22 -14.20
C ALA A 82 16.79 -11.73 -14.72
N GLU A 83 16.79 -12.68 -15.64
CA GLU A 83 18.02 -13.18 -16.28
C GLU A 83 18.74 -12.05 -17.04
N ALA A 84 18.01 -11.23 -17.78
CA ALA A 84 18.58 -10.07 -18.48
C ALA A 84 19.24 -9.07 -17.51
N MET A 85 18.65 -8.85 -16.33
CA MET A 85 19.25 -8.04 -15.26
C MET A 85 20.54 -8.66 -14.72
N ASP A 86 20.56 -9.98 -14.48
CA ASP A 86 21.78 -10.70 -14.04
C ASP A 86 22.90 -10.58 -15.06
N GLN A 87 22.59 -10.70 -16.35
CA GLN A 87 23.57 -10.49 -17.42
C GLN A 87 24.10 -9.06 -17.48
N ALA A 88 23.23 -8.06 -17.24
CA ALA A 88 23.66 -6.66 -17.17
C ALA A 88 24.62 -6.44 -15.99
N PHE A 89 24.37 -7.03 -14.82
CA PHE A 89 25.27 -6.97 -13.67
C PHE A 89 26.63 -7.60 -13.96
N LYS A 90 26.67 -8.78 -14.60
CA LYS A 90 27.94 -9.42 -15.01
C LYS A 90 28.76 -8.54 -15.95
N ARG A 91 28.10 -7.65 -16.73
CA ARG A 91 28.76 -6.66 -17.58
C ARG A 91 29.11 -5.34 -16.88
N GLY A 92 28.92 -5.26 -15.54
CA GLY A 92 29.28 -4.08 -14.75
C GLY A 92 28.20 -3.00 -14.63
N ALA A 93 26.93 -3.33 -14.89
CA ALA A 93 25.82 -2.39 -14.62
C ALA A 93 25.79 -2.01 -13.14
N LYS A 94 25.60 -0.71 -12.88
CA LYS A 94 25.49 -0.19 -11.49
C LYS A 94 24.14 -0.55 -10.89
N LEU A 95 24.14 -0.75 -9.58
CA LEU A 95 22.92 -0.95 -8.79
C LEU A 95 22.09 0.33 -8.78
N LYS A 96 20.86 0.26 -9.27
CA LYS A 96 19.87 1.34 -9.21
C LYS A 96 19.01 1.22 -7.94
N PRO A 97 18.25 2.26 -7.53
CA PRO A 97 17.47 2.25 -6.28
C PRO A 97 16.50 1.07 -6.09
N LEU A 98 15.91 0.56 -7.17
CA LEU A 98 15.02 -0.60 -7.15
C LEU A 98 15.56 -1.76 -8.01
N GLN A 99 16.86 -1.80 -8.27
CA GLN A 99 17.43 -2.83 -9.14
C GLN A 99 17.10 -4.24 -8.65
N CYS A 100 16.47 -5.03 -9.50
CA CYS A 100 16.02 -6.40 -9.21
C CYS A 100 14.97 -6.50 -8.09
N ILE A 101 14.35 -5.42 -7.66
CA ILE A 101 13.33 -5.48 -6.63
C ILE A 101 12.01 -5.93 -7.25
N PRO A 102 11.48 -7.12 -6.87
CA PRO A 102 10.17 -7.57 -7.32
C PRO A 102 9.06 -6.68 -6.75
N LEU A 103 8.30 -6.06 -7.65
CA LEU A 103 7.26 -5.08 -7.36
C LEU A 103 5.93 -5.56 -7.92
N VAL A 104 4.85 -5.44 -7.15
CA VAL A 104 3.48 -5.68 -7.60
C VAL A 104 2.71 -4.37 -7.72
N LEU A 105 1.90 -4.26 -8.77
CA LEU A 105 1.08 -3.11 -9.05
C LEU A 105 -0.40 -3.42 -8.78
N LYS A 106 -1.09 -2.53 -8.08
CA LYS A 106 -2.56 -2.56 -8.09
C LYS A 106 -3.07 -2.46 -9.52
N ASP A 107 -4.10 -3.17 -9.87
CA ASP A 107 -4.57 -3.29 -11.26
C ASP A 107 -5.28 -2.04 -11.83
N VAL A 108 -4.94 -0.87 -11.30
CA VAL A 108 -5.29 0.44 -11.86
C VAL A 108 -4.11 1.14 -12.54
N PHE A 109 -2.87 0.66 -12.35
CA PHE A 109 -1.68 1.26 -12.94
C PHE A 109 -1.45 0.73 -14.34
N ASP A 110 -1.41 1.63 -15.33
CA ASP A 110 -1.16 1.29 -16.73
C ASP A 110 0.23 0.69 -16.94
N THR A 111 0.26 -0.43 -17.64
CA THR A 111 1.48 -1.13 -18.07
C THR A 111 1.37 -1.45 -19.55
N ALA A 112 2.42 -1.17 -20.33
CA ALA A 112 2.44 -1.45 -21.77
C ALA A 112 2.50 -2.95 -22.10
N ASP A 113 2.94 -3.77 -21.15
CA ASP A 113 3.21 -5.20 -21.32
C ASP A 113 2.25 -6.14 -20.58
N MET A 114 1.30 -5.59 -19.80
CA MET A 114 0.28 -6.37 -19.10
C MET A 114 -1.07 -5.64 -19.12
N PRO A 115 -2.21 -6.34 -19.07
CA PRO A 115 -3.53 -5.71 -18.98
C PRO A 115 -3.67 -4.82 -17.74
N THR A 116 -4.52 -3.79 -17.86
CA THR A 116 -4.98 -2.94 -16.77
C THR A 116 -6.50 -2.91 -16.77
N THR A 117 -7.13 -3.56 -15.80
CA THR A 117 -8.57 -3.85 -15.87
C THR A 117 -9.39 -3.25 -14.73
N GLY A 118 -8.73 -2.68 -13.70
CA GLY A 118 -9.42 -2.26 -12.48
C GLY A 118 -10.14 -3.40 -11.75
N GLY A 119 -9.75 -4.66 -12.00
CA GLY A 119 -10.44 -5.84 -11.51
C GLY A 119 -11.79 -6.11 -12.17
N SER A 120 -12.16 -5.41 -13.24
CA SER A 120 -13.47 -5.50 -13.90
C SER A 120 -13.47 -6.45 -15.08
N LEU A 121 -14.47 -7.33 -15.15
CA LEU A 121 -14.73 -8.13 -16.36
C LEU A 121 -15.10 -7.25 -17.57
N ALA A 122 -15.70 -6.08 -17.37
CA ALA A 122 -16.01 -5.14 -18.45
C ALA A 122 -14.75 -4.56 -19.11
N LEU A 123 -13.62 -4.53 -18.39
CA LEU A 123 -12.33 -4.06 -18.89
C LEU A 123 -11.33 -5.20 -19.14
N LYS A 124 -11.80 -6.45 -19.13
CA LYS A 124 -10.93 -7.62 -19.33
C LYS A 124 -10.18 -7.51 -20.66
N GLY A 125 -8.84 -7.64 -20.58
CA GLY A 125 -7.96 -7.57 -21.73
C GLY A 125 -7.63 -6.15 -22.21
N MET A 126 -8.07 -5.09 -21.53
CA MET A 126 -7.65 -3.73 -21.85
C MET A 126 -6.15 -3.58 -21.70
N GLN A 127 -5.47 -3.24 -22.78
CA GLN A 127 -4.03 -3.11 -22.87
C GLN A 127 -3.64 -1.65 -23.13
N PRO A 128 -3.09 -0.93 -22.14
CA PRO A 128 -2.59 0.42 -22.35
C PRO A 128 -1.47 0.49 -23.39
N ALA A 129 -1.38 1.60 -24.13
CA ALA A 129 -0.33 1.79 -25.13
C ALA A 129 1.04 2.07 -24.53
N LYS A 130 1.08 2.65 -23.33
CA LYS A 130 2.30 3.04 -22.62
C LYS A 130 2.18 2.75 -21.12
N ASP A 131 3.31 2.68 -20.44
CA ASP A 131 3.36 2.68 -18.99
C ASP A 131 2.83 4.01 -18.44
N GLY A 132 2.10 3.98 -17.33
CA GLY A 132 1.80 5.18 -16.56
C GLY A 132 3.07 5.80 -15.99
N PHE A 133 3.03 7.10 -15.64
CA PHE A 133 4.20 7.86 -15.16
C PHE A 133 4.98 7.11 -14.05
N THR A 134 4.29 6.68 -13.01
CA THR A 134 4.91 5.98 -11.87
C THR A 134 5.53 4.65 -12.30
N VAL A 135 4.89 3.93 -13.22
CA VAL A 135 5.39 2.63 -13.73
C VAL A 135 6.68 2.81 -14.54
N ALA A 136 6.72 3.83 -15.42
CA ALA A 136 7.93 4.16 -16.17
C ALA A 136 9.11 4.45 -15.22
N ARG A 137 8.89 5.23 -14.16
CA ARG A 137 9.92 5.52 -13.15
C ARG A 137 10.39 4.28 -12.39
N PHE A 138 9.51 3.34 -12.10
CA PHE A 138 9.91 2.06 -11.50
C PHE A 138 10.85 1.28 -12.43
N ARG A 139 10.53 1.20 -13.73
CA ARG A 139 11.41 0.52 -14.70
C ARG A 139 12.75 1.23 -14.84
N GLU A 140 12.76 2.56 -14.88
CA GLU A 140 14.00 3.36 -14.89
C GLU A 140 14.86 3.10 -13.64
N ALA A 141 14.22 2.97 -12.47
CA ALA A 141 14.89 2.63 -11.21
C ALA A 141 15.33 1.16 -11.12
N GLY A 142 15.02 0.33 -12.13
CA GLY A 142 15.42 -1.08 -12.21
C GLY A 142 14.51 -2.06 -11.49
N ALA A 143 13.28 -1.67 -11.13
CA ALA A 143 12.30 -2.58 -10.55
C ALA A 143 11.89 -3.67 -11.55
N LEU A 144 11.62 -4.87 -11.04
CA LEU A 144 11.02 -5.95 -11.79
C LEU A 144 9.53 -6.01 -11.46
N ILE A 145 8.67 -5.66 -12.42
CA ILE A 145 7.23 -5.73 -12.22
C ILE A 145 6.79 -7.19 -12.30
N LEU A 146 6.45 -7.75 -11.13
CA LEU A 146 6.12 -9.17 -10.99
C LEU A 146 4.68 -9.49 -11.39
N GLY A 147 3.78 -8.51 -11.35
CA GLY A 147 2.39 -8.70 -11.75
C GLY A 147 1.44 -7.61 -11.28
N LYS A 148 0.15 -7.86 -11.57
CA LYS A 148 -0.98 -7.00 -11.19
C LYS A 148 -1.77 -7.70 -10.09
N THR A 149 -2.12 -6.94 -9.05
CA THR A 149 -2.84 -7.48 -7.88
C THR A 149 -4.34 -7.26 -7.97
N ASN A 150 -5.09 -8.19 -7.39
CA ASN A 150 -6.53 -8.06 -7.21
C ASN A 150 -6.85 -6.82 -6.36
N MET A 151 -8.06 -6.31 -6.53
CA MET A 151 -8.48 -5.08 -5.87
C MET A 151 -9.99 -5.10 -5.67
N HIS A 152 -10.54 -4.19 -4.86
CA HIS A 152 -11.95 -3.92 -5.00
C HIS A 152 -12.18 -3.27 -6.36
N GLU A 153 -13.09 -3.86 -7.13
CA GLU A 153 -13.31 -3.49 -8.52
C GLU A 153 -13.47 -1.98 -8.71
N LEU A 154 -12.78 -1.43 -9.71
CA LEU A 154 -12.77 0.01 -10.06
C LEU A 154 -12.40 0.93 -8.88
N ALA A 155 -11.76 0.40 -7.86
CA ALA A 155 -11.36 1.10 -6.62
C ALA A 155 -12.53 1.68 -5.78
N LEU A 156 -13.78 1.25 -5.99
CA LEU A 156 -15.00 1.88 -5.49
C LEU A 156 -15.49 1.42 -4.11
N ALA A 157 -14.86 0.43 -3.48
CA ALA A 157 -15.16 0.03 -2.10
C ALA A 157 -13.94 -0.57 -1.38
N GLY A 158 -14.13 -1.17 -0.20
CA GLY A 158 -13.02 -1.46 0.70
C GLY A 158 -12.88 -2.90 1.17
N VAL A 159 -13.44 -3.89 0.46
CA VAL A 159 -13.40 -5.31 0.88
C VAL A 159 -12.64 -6.22 -0.09
N THR A 160 -12.14 -5.67 -1.18
CA THR A 160 -11.34 -6.35 -2.21
C THR A 160 -12.04 -7.57 -2.80
N ALA A 161 -13.19 -7.30 -3.40
CA ALA A 161 -13.95 -8.20 -4.25
C ALA A 161 -14.06 -7.60 -5.65
N SER A 162 -13.88 -8.42 -6.69
CA SER A 162 -13.93 -7.98 -8.08
C SER A 162 -14.62 -9.02 -8.96
N SER A 163 -15.25 -8.58 -10.05
CA SER A 163 -15.88 -9.50 -11.02
C SER A 163 -14.84 -10.35 -11.74
N LEU A 164 -13.64 -9.81 -11.99
CA LEU A 164 -12.57 -10.52 -12.68
C LEU A 164 -11.84 -11.52 -11.79
N GLY A 165 -11.52 -11.14 -10.55
CA GLY A 165 -10.66 -11.92 -9.65
C GLY A 165 -11.40 -12.55 -8.46
N GLY A 166 -12.68 -12.21 -8.20
CA GLY A 166 -13.38 -12.67 -6.99
C GLY A 166 -12.89 -12.01 -5.70
N GLN A 167 -13.08 -12.67 -4.58
CA GLN A 167 -12.76 -12.18 -3.23
C GLN A 167 -11.32 -12.53 -2.83
N THR A 168 -10.53 -11.54 -2.47
CA THR A 168 -9.23 -11.73 -1.80
C THR A 168 -9.43 -11.95 -0.30
N LYS A 169 -8.67 -12.86 0.31
CA LYS A 169 -8.75 -13.22 1.73
C LYS A 169 -7.65 -12.56 2.55
N ASN A 170 -7.94 -12.24 3.80
CA ASN A 170 -6.94 -11.73 4.73
C ASN A 170 -6.02 -12.88 5.19
N PRO A 171 -4.69 -12.79 5.05
CA PRO A 171 -3.78 -13.88 5.41
C PRO A 171 -3.64 -14.10 6.92
N TYR A 172 -4.09 -13.16 7.76
CA TYR A 172 -4.09 -13.31 9.22
C TYR A 172 -5.36 -13.98 9.75
N GLU A 173 -6.50 -13.84 9.05
CA GLU A 173 -7.74 -14.54 9.30
C GLU A 173 -8.49 -14.75 7.97
N LEU A 174 -8.47 -15.97 7.44
CA LEU A 174 -8.94 -16.28 6.08
C LEU A 174 -10.45 -16.06 5.85
N THR A 175 -11.21 -15.85 6.92
CA THR A 175 -12.63 -15.52 6.86
C THR A 175 -12.93 -14.03 6.82
N ARG A 176 -11.88 -13.17 6.94
CA ARG A 176 -12.00 -11.69 6.87
C ARG A 176 -11.54 -11.14 5.53
N THR A 177 -12.04 -9.96 5.24
CA THR A 177 -11.56 -9.15 4.12
C THR A 177 -10.18 -8.56 4.45
N PRO A 178 -9.32 -8.33 3.43
CA PRO A 178 -7.99 -7.75 3.64
C PRO A 178 -7.99 -6.21 3.68
N GLY A 179 -9.15 -5.57 3.90
CA GLY A 179 -9.29 -4.15 3.61
C GLY A 179 -9.35 -3.90 2.10
N GLY A 180 -9.24 -2.65 1.68
CA GLY A 180 -9.27 -2.29 0.25
C GLY A 180 -9.35 -0.76 0.03
N SER A 181 -9.32 -0.41 -1.24
CA SER A 181 -9.44 -1.23 -2.46
C SER A 181 -8.14 -1.92 -2.93
N SER A 182 -6.95 -1.58 -2.43
CA SER A 182 -5.67 -2.21 -2.80
C SER A 182 -5.37 -3.48 -1.97
N GLY A 183 -6.41 -4.27 -1.63
CA GLY A 183 -6.24 -5.42 -0.73
C GLY A 183 -5.39 -6.54 -1.31
N GLY A 184 -5.43 -6.77 -2.62
CA GLY A 184 -4.54 -7.73 -3.28
C GLY A 184 -3.06 -7.35 -3.09
N THR A 185 -2.69 -6.06 -3.23
CA THR A 185 -1.34 -5.59 -2.91
C THR A 185 -1.00 -5.82 -1.44
N GLY A 186 -1.93 -5.48 -0.52
CA GLY A 186 -1.73 -5.72 0.92
C GLY A 186 -1.46 -7.19 1.23
N VAL A 187 -2.28 -8.09 0.69
CA VAL A 187 -2.13 -9.54 0.89
C VAL A 187 -0.85 -10.07 0.25
N ALA A 188 -0.54 -9.66 -0.98
CA ALA A 188 0.67 -10.09 -1.68
C ALA A 188 1.94 -9.75 -0.87
N LEU A 189 2.01 -8.54 -0.30
CA LEU A 189 3.15 -8.12 0.51
C LEU A 189 3.18 -8.80 1.88
N ALA A 190 2.03 -8.96 2.54
CA ALA A 190 1.94 -9.66 3.82
C ALA A 190 2.37 -11.13 3.68
N ALA A 191 1.96 -11.79 2.59
CA ALA A 191 2.31 -13.18 2.27
C ALA A 191 3.71 -13.35 1.65
N ASN A 192 4.47 -12.26 1.50
CA ASN A 192 5.78 -12.26 0.85
C ASN A 192 5.73 -12.80 -0.59
N PHE A 193 4.82 -12.28 -1.43
CA PHE A 193 4.76 -12.55 -2.88
C PHE A 193 5.58 -11.54 -3.68
N ALA A 194 5.95 -10.42 -3.07
CA ALA A 194 6.82 -9.40 -3.62
C ALA A 194 7.53 -8.65 -2.49
N THR A 195 8.50 -7.80 -2.84
CA THR A 195 9.22 -6.96 -1.86
C THR A 195 8.42 -5.71 -1.55
N VAL A 196 7.92 -5.02 -2.56
CA VAL A 196 7.18 -3.75 -2.46
C VAL A 196 5.98 -3.74 -3.41
N GLY A 197 5.06 -2.82 -3.22
CA GLY A 197 3.90 -2.67 -4.09
C GLY A 197 3.29 -1.28 -4.06
N THR A 198 2.31 -1.08 -4.93
CA THR A 198 1.60 0.20 -5.06
C THR A 198 0.13 0.09 -4.68
N GLY A 199 -0.44 1.20 -4.27
CA GLY A 199 -1.87 1.40 -4.12
C GLY A 199 -2.34 2.72 -4.71
N SER A 200 -3.62 2.83 -4.97
CA SER A 200 -4.33 4.11 -5.13
C SER A 200 -5.25 4.31 -3.94
N ASP A 201 -5.47 5.56 -3.54
CA ASP A 201 -6.23 5.92 -2.34
C ASP A 201 -7.14 7.11 -2.61
N THR A 202 -8.41 6.84 -2.84
CA THR A 202 -9.44 7.85 -3.00
C THR A 202 -10.01 8.27 -1.64
N VAL A 203 -10.17 7.30 -0.72
CA VAL A 203 -10.65 7.54 0.65
C VAL A 203 -9.78 6.85 1.68
N ASN A 204 -9.42 5.57 1.45
CA ASN A 204 -8.73 4.70 2.40
C ASN A 204 -7.78 3.69 1.73
N SER A 205 -7.69 3.66 0.40
CA SER A 205 -7.39 2.43 -0.31
C SER A 205 -5.90 2.04 -0.39
N ILE A 206 -4.98 2.84 0.14
CA ILE A 206 -3.61 2.46 0.51
C ILE A 206 -3.56 2.03 1.97
N ARG A 207 -4.17 2.85 2.84
CA ARG A 207 -4.02 2.79 4.29
C ARG A 207 -4.85 1.68 4.91
N SER A 208 -6.07 1.42 4.41
CA SER A 208 -6.92 0.33 4.87
C SER A 208 -6.27 -1.06 4.64
N PRO A 209 -5.81 -1.42 3.43
CA PRO A 209 -5.10 -2.69 3.26
C PRO A 209 -3.76 -2.74 4.01
N ALA A 210 -3.04 -1.63 4.19
CA ALA A 210 -1.84 -1.61 5.01
C ALA A 210 -2.16 -1.94 6.48
N SER A 211 -3.16 -1.29 7.06
CA SER A 211 -3.65 -1.57 8.42
C SER A 211 -4.09 -3.02 8.60
N ALA A 212 -4.92 -3.53 7.67
CA ALA A 212 -5.49 -4.87 7.74
C ALA A 212 -4.47 -6.01 7.52
N ASN A 213 -3.28 -5.71 6.99
CA ASN A 213 -2.27 -6.70 6.63
C ASN A 213 -0.91 -6.45 7.32
N SER A 214 -0.88 -5.66 8.41
CA SER A 214 0.34 -5.39 9.19
C SER A 214 1.47 -4.79 8.33
N LEU A 215 1.16 -3.78 7.53
CA LEU A 215 2.05 -3.13 6.56
C LEU A 215 2.14 -1.62 6.80
N VAL A 216 3.11 -1.01 6.14
CA VAL A 216 3.23 0.43 5.98
C VAL A 216 2.51 0.84 4.71
N GLY A 217 1.62 1.82 4.81
CA GLY A 217 0.93 2.40 3.66
C GLY A 217 1.00 3.91 3.70
N MET A 218 1.56 4.52 2.67
CA MET A 218 1.67 5.98 2.60
C MET A 218 0.77 6.55 1.53
N ARG A 219 -0.23 7.33 1.97
CA ARG A 219 -0.92 8.28 1.14
C ARG A 219 -0.12 9.59 1.15
N PRO A 220 0.54 9.99 0.05
CA PRO A 220 1.30 11.24 0.01
C PRO A 220 0.36 12.45 -0.14
N THR A 221 0.93 13.65 0.01
CA THR A 221 0.28 14.90 -0.38
C THR A 221 -0.23 14.80 -1.81
N ARG A 222 -1.47 15.20 -2.06
CA ARG A 222 -2.01 15.25 -3.42
C ARG A 222 -1.15 16.17 -4.29
N GLY A 223 -0.62 15.60 -5.39
CA GLY A 223 0.33 16.29 -6.28
C GLY A 223 1.80 16.06 -5.94
N LEU A 224 2.14 15.19 -4.97
CA LEU A 224 3.51 14.73 -4.81
C LEU A 224 3.88 13.67 -5.85
N ILE A 225 2.93 12.79 -6.18
CA ILE A 225 3.08 11.70 -7.15
C ILE A 225 2.02 11.85 -8.23
N SER A 226 2.40 11.65 -9.48
CA SER A 226 1.48 11.71 -10.63
C SER A 226 0.50 10.53 -10.63
N ARG A 227 -0.73 10.83 -11.06
CA ARG A 227 -1.81 9.86 -11.28
C ARG A 227 -2.02 9.56 -12.76
N ALA A 228 -1.18 10.13 -13.65
CA ALA A 228 -1.26 9.86 -15.10
C ALA A 228 -0.97 8.38 -15.38
N GLY A 229 -1.86 7.74 -16.14
CA GLY A 229 -1.84 6.30 -16.39
C GLY A 229 -2.33 5.47 -15.20
N VAL A 230 -3.32 6.00 -14.45
CA VAL A 230 -4.02 5.28 -13.38
C VAL A 230 -5.52 5.38 -13.62
N ILE A 231 -6.26 4.26 -13.57
CA ILE A 231 -7.73 4.28 -13.64
C ILE A 231 -8.25 5.15 -12.49
N PRO A 232 -8.94 6.27 -12.77
CA PRO A 232 -9.34 7.25 -11.76
C PRO A 232 -10.63 6.88 -11.05
N VAL A 233 -10.83 7.47 -9.85
CA VAL A 233 -12.13 7.54 -9.19
C VAL A 233 -12.54 9.01 -9.00
N SER A 234 -11.64 9.85 -8.54
CA SER A 234 -11.93 11.27 -8.26
C SER A 234 -10.62 12.06 -8.24
N PHE A 235 -10.40 12.95 -9.19
CA PHE A 235 -9.20 13.79 -9.22
C PHE A 235 -9.08 14.74 -8.03
N THR A 236 -10.17 15.02 -7.33
CA THR A 236 -10.12 15.79 -6.08
C THR A 236 -9.54 14.97 -4.94
N GLN A 237 -9.84 13.65 -4.87
CA GLN A 237 -9.53 12.81 -3.72
C GLN A 237 -8.40 11.80 -3.99
N ASP A 238 -8.15 11.42 -5.25
CA ASP A 238 -7.18 10.39 -5.59
C ASP A 238 -5.74 10.79 -5.27
N ALA A 239 -5.03 9.84 -4.69
CA ALA A 239 -3.58 9.81 -4.58
C ALA A 239 -3.08 8.39 -4.87
N VAL A 240 -1.83 8.26 -5.30
CA VAL A 240 -1.14 6.98 -5.45
C VAL A 240 0.08 6.96 -4.53
N GLY A 241 0.46 5.79 -4.05
CA GLY A 241 1.57 5.69 -3.11
C GLY A 241 2.02 4.27 -2.84
N PRO A 242 3.10 4.11 -2.05
CA PRO A 242 3.67 2.82 -1.73
C PRO A 242 2.88 2.09 -0.63
N ILE A 243 2.87 0.75 -0.75
CA ILE A 243 2.58 -0.19 0.32
C ILE A 243 3.82 -1.06 0.48
N THR A 244 4.34 -1.18 1.71
CA THR A 244 5.61 -1.88 2.00
C THR A 244 5.55 -2.59 3.34
N ARG A 245 6.55 -3.45 3.64
CA ARG A 245 6.66 -4.06 4.96
C ARG A 245 7.35 -3.14 5.98
N THR A 246 8.20 -2.20 5.52
CA THR A 246 8.96 -1.31 6.38
C THR A 246 8.83 0.15 5.97
N VAL A 247 8.98 1.07 6.92
CA VAL A 247 9.03 2.52 6.64
C VAL A 247 10.24 2.87 5.78
N ALA A 248 11.35 2.14 5.93
CA ALA A 248 12.55 2.36 5.12
C ALA A 248 12.28 2.06 3.64
N ASP A 249 11.61 0.95 3.32
CA ASP A 249 11.25 0.63 1.94
C ASP A 249 10.23 1.63 1.37
N ALA A 250 9.30 2.15 2.20
CA ALA A 250 8.38 3.21 1.78
C ALA A 250 9.12 4.50 1.39
N ALA A 251 10.18 4.87 2.13
CA ALA A 251 11.01 6.03 1.81
C ALA A 251 11.74 5.85 0.46
N VAL A 252 12.32 4.67 0.19
CA VAL A 252 12.95 4.36 -1.10
C VAL A 252 11.93 4.41 -2.24
N MET A 253 10.71 3.89 -2.01
CA MET A 253 9.64 3.95 -3.00
C MET A 253 9.24 5.40 -3.31
N LEU A 254 9.13 6.27 -2.29
CA LEU A 254 8.82 7.69 -2.49
C LEU A 254 9.91 8.42 -3.29
N ASP A 255 11.20 8.11 -3.08
CA ASP A 255 12.31 8.68 -3.88
C ASP A 255 12.13 8.40 -5.38
N VAL A 256 11.58 7.24 -5.71
CA VAL A 256 11.33 6.86 -7.11
C VAL A 256 10.00 7.42 -7.63
N MET A 257 8.95 7.45 -6.83
CA MET A 257 7.59 7.80 -7.27
C MET A 257 7.37 9.32 -7.39
N ALA A 258 7.94 10.12 -6.47
CA ALA A 258 7.70 11.55 -6.39
C ALA A 258 8.32 12.31 -7.57
N GLY A 259 7.57 13.28 -8.13
CA GLY A 259 8.08 14.09 -9.22
C GLY A 259 7.00 14.88 -9.96
N TYR A 260 7.44 15.89 -10.71
CA TYR A 260 6.60 16.67 -11.60
C TYR A 260 6.29 15.88 -12.88
N ASP A 261 5.02 15.92 -13.27
CA ASP A 261 4.51 15.35 -14.51
C ASP A 261 3.54 16.33 -15.19
N PRO A 262 3.84 16.79 -16.42
CA PRO A 262 2.94 17.69 -17.14
C PRO A 262 1.58 17.04 -17.48
N ASP A 263 1.49 15.71 -17.55
CA ASP A 263 0.25 14.99 -17.82
C ASP A 263 -0.66 14.93 -16.56
N ASP A 264 -0.15 15.24 -15.36
CA ASP A 264 -0.92 15.50 -14.14
C ASP A 264 -0.51 16.83 -13.50
N PRO A 265 -1.07 17.96 -13.97
CA PRO A 265 -0.61 19.32 -13.60
C PRO A 265 -0.64 19.62 -12.10
N VAL A 266 -1.42 18.89 -11.29
CA VAL A 266 -1.42 19.07 -9.82
C VAL A 266 -0.04 18.79 -9.21
N THR A 267 0.80 18.02 -9.88
CA THR A 267 2.18 17.74 -9.43
C THR A 267 3.09 18.97 -9.42
N ALA A 268 2.68 20.06 -10.10
CA ALA A 268 3.39 21.34 -10.05
C ALA A 268 3.46 21.91 -8.62
N PHE A 269 2.50 21.60 -7.74
CA PHE A 269 2.56 22.01 -6.34
C PHE A 269 3.71 21.36 -5.55
N GLY A 270 4.24 20.22 -6.03
CA GLY A 270 5.40 19.54 -5.45
C GLY A 270 6.76 20.09 -5.84
N VAL A 271 6.83 20.92 -6.88
CA VAL A 271 8.10 21.48 -7.37
C VAL A 271 8.76 22.30 -6.27
N GLY A 272 10.04 22.02 -6.00
CA GLY A 272 10.82 22.66 -4.93
C GLY A 272 10.53 22.17 -3.51
N LYS A 273 9.61 21.19 -3.32
CA LYS A 273 9.24 20.63 -2.01
C LYS A 273 9.69 19.18 -1.84
N ILE A 274 10.14 18.53 -2.91
CA ILE A 274 10.65 17.16 -2.88
C ILE A 274 12.10 17.21 -2.38
N PRO A 275 12.46 16.51 -1.29
CA PRO A 275 13.83 16.47 -0.80
C PRO A 275 14.73 15.69 -1.78
N HIS A 276 16.05 15.81 -1.61
CA HIS A 276 17.00 15.01 -2.39
C HIS A 276 16.77 13.50 -2.22
N THR A 277 16.45 13.08 -1.01
CA THR A 277 16.01 11.71 -0.69
C THR A 277 15.17 11.70 0.57
N TYR A 278 14.10 10.90 0.57
CA TYR A 278 13.26 10.63 1.75
C TYR A 278 13.96 9.73 2.77
N THR A 279 14.91 8.90 2.33
CA THR A 279 15.67 8.01 3.24
C THR A 279 16.54 8.79 4.23
N ALA A 280 16.89 10.04 3.96
CA ALA A 280 17.62 10.91 4.88
C ALA A 280 16.84 11.23 6.18
N PHE A 281 15.53 11.02 6.20
CA PHE A 281 14.66 11.32 7.33
C PHE A 281 14.37 10.12 8.23
N LEU A 282 14.97 8.96 7.96
CA LEU A 282 14.83 7.76 8.78
C LEU A 282 15.64 7.89 10.07
N ASP A 283 15.01 8.39 11.14
CA ASP A 283 15.63 8.67 12.42
C ASP A 283 15.00 7.84 13.54
N ARG A 284 15.78 6.98 14.20
CA ARG A 284 15.32 6.16 15.34
C ARG A 284 14.86 6.99 16.53
N ASN A 285 15.34 8.23 16.65
CA ASN A 285 14.96 9.18 17.71
C ASN A 285 13.91 10.20 17.23
N GLY A 286 13.25 9.95 16.10
CA GLY A 286 12.33 10.89 15.45
C GLY A 286 11.11 11.29 16.29
N LEU A 287 10.77 10.51 17.30
CA LEU A 287 9.68 10.82 18.25
C LEU A 287 10.13 11.72 19.41
N LYS A 288 11.43 11.84 19.67
CA LYS A 288 11.92 12.65 20.80
C LYS A 288 11.61 14.13 20.59
N GLY A 289 10.82 14.69 21.51
CA GLY A 289 10.36 16.09 21.44
C GLY A 289 9.25 16.36 20.42
N ALA A 290 8.78 15.34 19.67
CA ALA A 290 7.66 15.48 18.75
C ALA A 290 6.36 15.77 19.53
N ARG A 291 5.59 16.75 19.07
CA ARG A 291 4.24 17.03 19.59
C ARG A 291 3.22 16.41 18.64
N ILE A 292 2.41 15.49 19.13
CA ILE A 292 1.47 14.71 18.32
C ILE A 292 0.06 14.87 18.89
N GLY A 293 -0.89 15.28 18.05
CA GLY A 293 -2.28 15.45 18.43
C GLY A 293 -3.03 14.11 18.39
N VAL A 294 -3.58 13.65 19.51
CA VAL A 294 -4.46 12.47 19.54
C VAL A 294 -5.87 12.89 19.13
N LEU A 295 -6.29 12.55 17.93
CA LEU A 295 -7.58 12.96 17.38
C LEU A 295 -8.70 12.03 17.89
N ARG A 296 -9.28 12.38 19.05
CA ARG A 296 -10.26 11.54 19.77
C ARG A 296 -11.56 11.30 19.02
N THR A 297 -11.99 12.24 18.19
CA THR A 297 -13.17 12.10 17.32
C THR A 297 -13.12 10.81 16.45
N LEU A 298 -11.91 10.33 16.14
CA LEU A 298 -11.70 9.15 15.30
C LEU A 298 -11.53 7.84 16.09
N PHE A 299 -11.66 7.86 17.40
CA PHE A 299 -11.78 6.65 18.23
C PHE A 299 -13.22 6.22 18.35
N GLY A 300 -13.47 4.93 18.47
CA GLY A 300 -14.81 4.40 18.66
C GLY A 300 -15.16 4.21 20.14
N SER A 301 -16.46 4.15 20.46
CA SER A 301 -16.98 3.91 21.82
C SER A 301 -17.81 2.62 21.93
N GLU A 302 -18.16 1.99 20.80
CA GLU A 302 -18.99 0.77 20.79
C GLU A 302 -18.19 -0.47 21.21
N PRO A 303 -18.86 -1.56 21.62
CA PRO A 303 -18.19 -2.79 22.08
C PRO A 303 -17.22 -3.39 21.07
N ASP A 304 -17.51 -3.36 19.78
CA ASP A 304 -16.64 -3.91 18.71
C ASP A 304 -15.47 -2.99 18.34
N HIS A 305 -15.36 -1.79 18.98
CA HIS A 305 -14.18 -0.94 18.90
C HIS A 305 -13.13 -1.26 19.97
N GLN A 306 -13.44 -2.06 20.98
CA GLN A 306 -12.58 -2.27 22.15
C GLN A 306 -11.23 -2.86 21.80
N GLU A 307 -11.17 -3.84 20.88
CA GLU A 307 -9.90 -4.44 20.46
C GLU A 307 -8.98 -3.44 19.78
N VAL A 308 -9.51 -2.58 18.91
CA VAL A 308 -8.74 -1.52 18.26
C VAL A 308 -8.28 -0.50 19.30
N ASN A 309 -9.17 -0.05 20.19
CA ASN A 309 -8.85 0.92 21.23
C ASN A 309 -7.75 0.40 22.19
N ARG A 310 -7.78 -0.89 22.55
CA ARG A 310 -6.74 -1.52 23.37
C ARG A 310 -5.36 -1.43 22.69
N VAL A 311 -5.28 -1.85 21.42
CA VAL A 311 -4.02 -1.77 20.64
C VAL A 311 -3.54 -0.32 20.51
N MET A 312 -4.46 0.62 20.30
CA MET A 312 -4.14 2.04 20.21
C MET A 312 -3.65 2.62 21.54
N ALA A 313 -4.22 2.21 22.67
CA ALA A 313 -3.74 2.63 23.98
C ALA A 313 -2.27 2.21 24.20
N ASP A 314 -1.92 0.96 23.89
CA ASP A 314 -0.54 0.46 23.95
C ASP A 314 0.38 1.26 23.01
N ALA A 315 -0.06 1.55 21.78
CA ALA A 315 0.70 2.33 20.81
C ALA A 315 0.95 3.78 21.28
N LEU A 316 -0.05 4.43 21.87
CA LEU A 316 0.09 5.79 22.43
C LEU A 316 1.08 5.82 23.61
N GLU A 317 1.13 4.78 24.44
CA GLU A 317 2.13 4.67 25.49
C GLU A 317 3.56 4.50 24.94
N VAL A 318 3.72 3.78 23.82
CA VAL A 318 5.03 3.72 23.14
C VAL A 318 5.44 5.11 22.64
N LEU A 319 4.55 5.88 22.02
CA LEU A 319 4.87 7.25 21.57
C LEU A 319 5.39 8.12 22.74
N LYS A 320 4.74 8.07 23.91
CA LYS A 320 5.18 8.79 25.13
C LYS A 320 6.54 8.29 25.59
N LYS A 321 6.76 6.97 25.67
CA LYS A 321 8.03 6.37 26.10
C LYS A 321 9.19 6.75 25.19
N GLN A 322 8.92 6.97 23.88
CA GLN A 322 9.91 7.45 22.92
C GLN A 322 10.13 8.98 22.98
N GLY A 323 9.49 9.67 23.91
CA GLY A 323 9.68 11.10 24.17
C GLY A 323 8.77 12.03 23.38
N ALA A 324 7.68 11.55 22.80
CA ALA A 324 6.66 12.39 22.21
C ALA A 324 5.75 12.99 23.30
N THR A 325 5.31 14.25 23.07
CA THR A 325 4.26 14.91 23.84
C THR A 325 2.94 14.70 23.14
N LEU A 326 2.00 14.00 23.77
CA LEU A 326 0.65 13.81 23.22
C LEU A 326 -0.27 14.95 23.68
N VAL A 327 -0.99 15.53 22.72
CA VAL A 327 -1.97 16.62 22.93
C VAL A 327 -3.34 16.11 22.52
N GLU A 328 -4.33 16.21 23.40
CA GLU A 328 -5.69 15.81 23.05
C GLU A 328 -6.31 16.80 22.06
N VAL A 329 -6.83 16.26 20.96
CA VAL A 329 -7.56 17.01 19.93
C VAL A 329 -8.94 16.39 19.78
N ASN A 330 -9.97 17.20 20.06
CA ASN A 330 -11.35 16.78 19.92
C ASN A 330 -12.11 17.84 19.11
N ASP A 331 -12.33 17.55 17.82
CA ASP A 331 -13.03 18.42 16.90
C ASP A 331 -14.10 17.63 16.15
N PRO A 332 -15.41 17.86 16.47
CA PRO A 332 -16.52 17.15 15.84
C PRO A 332 -16.57 17.29 14.31
N ALA A 333 -16.02 18.38 13.76
CA ALA A 333 -15.97 18.59 12.31
C ALA A 333 -15.07 17.57 11.58
N PHE A 334 -14.25 16.81 12.31
CA PHE A 334 -13.45 15.73 11.75
C PHE A 334 -14.12 14.35 11.85
N ASP A 335 -15.39 14.28 12.24
CA ASP A 335 -16.13 13.01 12.21
C ASP A 335 -16.23 12.45 10.78
N THR A 336 -15.73 11.25 10.60
CA THR A 336 -15.58 10.64 9.27
C THR A 336 -16.91 10.21 8.65
N GLY A 337 -17.93 9.95 9.45
CA GLY A 337 -19.29 9.67 8.96
C GLY A 337 -19.92 10.93 8.35
N MET A 338 -19.82 12.06 9.06
CA MET A 338 -20.28 13.35 8.57
C MET A 338 -19.49 13.80 7.33
N LEU A 339 -18.16 13.67 7.36
CA LEU A 339 -17.34 14.03 6.20
C LEU A 339 -17.71 13.21 4.95
N ALA A 340 -17.99 11.91 5.10
CA ALA A 340 -18.39 11.05 3.99
C ALA A 340 -19.78 11.42 3.45
N SER A 341 -20.76 11.73 4.31
CA SER A 341 -22.09 12.11 3.85
C SER A 341 -22.12 13.49 3.18
N ASP A 342 -21.39 14.46 3.75
CA ASP A 342 -21.56 15.87 3.43
C ASP A 342 -20.54 16.41 2.44
N LEU A 343 -19.37 15.78 2.31
CA LEU A 343 -18.25 16.32 1.54
C LEU A 343 -17.69 15.39 0.46
N ASP A 344 -18.03 14.09 0.45
CA ASP A 344 -17.57 13.16 -0.61
C ASP A 344 -18.07 13.64 -1.98
N VAL A 345 -17.15 13.72 -2.96
CA VAL A 345 -17.43 14.25 -4.30
C VAL A 345 -17.33 13.19 -5.42
N GLN A 346 -17.03 11.94 -5.07
CA GLN A 346 -16.76 10.86 -6.03
C GLN A 346 -17.88 10.68 -7.07
N LYS A 347 -19.16 10.69 -6.67
CA LYS A 347 -20.27 10.44 -7.59
C LYS A 347 -20.39 11.48 -8.72
N TRP A 348 -19.90 12.72 -8.52
CA TRP A 348 -19.93 13.76 -9.56
C TRP A 348 -18.71 13.72 -10.47
N GLU A 349 -17.56 13.30 -9.94
CA GLU A 349 -16.31 13.26 -10.68
C GLU A 349 -16.14 11.96 -11.48
N TYR A 350 -16.59 10.82 -10.94
CA TYR A 350 -16.30 9.49 -11.44
C TYR A 350 -16.65 9.30 -12.92
N LYS A 351 -17.88 9.66 -13.35
CA LYS A 351 -18.31 9.54 -14.74
C LYS A 351 -17.39 10.33 -15.69
N TYR A 352 -17.08 11.56 -15.31
CA TYR A 352 -16.22 12.44 -16.09
C TYR A 352 -14.79 11.86 -16.18
N ASP A 353 -14.22 11.50 -15.06
CA ASP A 353 -12.84 11.03 -14.96
C ASP A 353 -12.66 9.68 -15.67
N LEU A 354 -13.55 8.72 -15.43
CA LEU A 354 -13.50 7.40 -16.09
C LEU A 354 -13.65 7.51 -17.60
N ASN A 355 -14.62 8.31 -18.09
CA ASN A 355 -14.86 8.47 -19.52
C ASN A 355 -13.63 9.10 -20.21
N ASN A 356 -12.99 10.10 -19.60
CA ASN A 356 -11.76 10.69 -20.12
C ASN A 356 -10.61 9.69 -20.15
N TYR A 357 -10.46 8.88 -19.11
CA TYR A 357 -9.45 7.82 -19.06
C TYR A 357 -9.66 6.78 -20.18
N LEU A 358 -10.90 6.27 -20.34
CA LEU A 358 -11.23 5.29 -21.36
C LEU A 358 -11.02 5.85 -22.77
N LYS A 359 -11.40 7.10 -23.02
CA LYS A 359 -11.20 7.78 -24.31
C LYS A 359 -9.72 7.92 -24.69
N ALA A 360 -8.83 7.99 -23.71
CA ALA A 360 -7.40 8.09 -23.93
C ALA A 360 -6.74 6.72 -24.23
N GLN A 361 -7.44 5.60 -24.00
CA GLN A 361 -6.93 4.27 -24.30
C GLN A 361 -7.06 3.93 -25.79
N PRO A 362 -6.13 3.18 -26.39
CA PRO A 362 -6.11 2.94 -27.84
C PRO A 362 -7.29 2.10 -28.34
N ASN A 363 -7.71 1.09 -27.59
CA ASN A 363 -8.81 0.18 -27.94
C ASN A 363 -9.48 -0.35 -26.66
N PRO A 364 -10.18 0.50 -25.90
CA PRO A 364 -10.81 0.02 -24.67
C PRO A 364 -12.02 -0.86 -25.00
N PRO A 365 -12.31 -1.90 -24.20
CA PRO A 365 -13.48 -2.77 -24.41
C PRO A 365 -14.81 -2.02 -24.29
N VAL A 366 -14.84 -0.92 -23.55
CA VAL A 366 -15.96 0.02 -23.40
C VAL A 366 -15.42 1.45 -23.41
N HIS A 367 -16.21 2.42 -23.90
CA HIS A 367 -15.78 3.80 -24.08
C HIS A 367 -16.37 4.78 -23.06
N SER A 368 -17.26 4.31 -22.18
CA SER A 368 -17.94 5.15 -21.20
C SER A 368 -18.45 4.34 -20.00
N LEU A 369 -18.79 5.06 -18.91
CA LEU A 369 -19.47 4.49 -17.75
C LEU A 369 -20.83 3.88 -18.15
N ALA A 370 -21.59 4.53 -19.03
CA ALA A 370 -22.85 4.01 -19.54
C ALA A 370 -22.68 2.65 -20.24
N GLU A 371 -21.68 2.53 -21.12
CA GLU A 371 -21.37 1.27 -21.80
C GLU A 371 -20.91 0.20 -20.79
N LEU A 372 -20.05 0.55 -19.82
CA LEU A 372 -19.62 -0.35 -18.77
C LEU A 372 -20.82 -0.93 -18.01
N ILE A 373 -21.75 -0.07 -17.58
CA ILE A 373 -22.98 -0.49 -16.89
C ILE A 373 -23.83 -1.40 -17.78
N ALA A 374 -23.97 -1.06 -19.06
CA ALA A 374 -24.76 -1.82 -20.01
C ALA A 374 -24.25 -3.25 -20.24
N THR A 375 -22.93 -3.49 -20.07
CA THR A 375 -22.37 -4.85 -20.16
C THR A 375 -22.90 -5.78 -19.07
N GLY A 376 -23.24 -5.25 -17.89
CA GLY A 376 -23.55 -6.04 -16.69
C GLY A 376 -22.36 -6.82 -16.11
N ASN A 377 -21.16 -6.68 -16.70
CA ASN A 377 -19.93 -7.42 -16.35
C ASN A 377 -19.12 -6.70 -15.27
N TYR A 378 -19.73 -6.44 -14.13
CA TYR A 378 -19.11 -5.83 -12.95
C TYR A 378 -19.65 -6.46 -11.67
N HIS A 379 -18.97 -6.26 -10.55
CA HIS A 379 -19.37 -6.81 -9.25
C HIS A 379 -20.61 -6.09 -8.68
N LYS A 380 -21.80 -6.49 -9.16
CA LYS A 380 -23.09 -5.86 -8.80
C LYS A 380 -23.31 -5.65 -7.32
N PRO A 381 -23.05 -6.64 -6.42
CA PRO A 381 -23.34 -6.49 -4.99
C PRO A 381 -22.72 -5.25 -4.35
N SER A 382 -21.57 -4.77 -4.83
CA SER A 382 -20.87 -3.63 -4.25
C SER A 382 -20.92 -2.36 -5.10
N LEU A 383 -21.17 -2.46 -6.42
CA LEU A 383 -20.97 -1.32 -7.31
C LEU A 383 -22.27 -0.75 -7.91
N GLU A 384 -23.31 -1.55 -8.04
CA GLU A 384 -24.52 -1.17 -8.82
C GLU A 384 -25.10 0.18 -8.40
N LYS A 385 -25.26 0.39 -7.09
CA LYS A 385 -25.81 1.66 -6.56
C LYS A 385 -24.92 2.86 -6.85
N PHE A 386 -23.61 2.71 -6.69
CA PHE A 386 -22.67 3.80 -6.92
C PHE A 386 -22.59 4.14 -8.41
N LEU A 387 -22.44 3.13 -9.29
CA LEU A 387 -22.35 3.33 -10.73
C LEU A 387 -23.62 4.00 -11.29
N ALA A 388 -24.80 3.55 -10.87
CA ALA A 388 -26.07 4.17 -11.22
C ALA A 388 -26.17 5.63 -10.74
N SER A 389 -25.72 5.90 -9.52
CA SER A 389 -25.69 7.26 -8.95
C SER A 389 -24.73 8.18 -9.70
N ALA A 390 -23.55 7.68 -10.09
CA ALA A 390 -22.57 8.45 -10.85
C ALA A 390 -23.04 8.71 -12.30
N GLU A 391 -23.66 7.71 -12.96
CA GLU A 391 -24.20 7.86 -14.31
C GLU A 391 -25.35 8.85 -14.36
N ALA A 392 -26.18 8.91 -13.32
CA ALA A 392 -27.32 9.83 -13.22
C ALA A 392 -26.90 11.32 -13.11
N GLN A 393 -25.64 11.65 -12.86
CA GLN A 393 -25.17 13.04 -12.77
C GLN A 393 -25.16 13.70 -14.17
N GLN A 394 -26.20 14.47 -14.47
CA GLN A 394 -26.36 15.10 -15.80
C GLN A 394 -25.43 16.30 -15.99
N ASN A 395 -25.36 17.17 -14.99
CA ASN A 395 -24.54 18.38 -15.01
C ASN A 395 -23.11 18.15 -14.43
N GLY A 396 -22.88 17.00 -13.81
CA GLY A 396 -21.58 16.57 -13.28
C GLY A 396 -20.92 17.64 -12.41
N LEU A 397 -19.75 18.14 -12.83
CA LEU A 397 -18.98 19.16 -12.10
C LEU A 397 -19.66 20.54 -12.03
N ASN A 398 -20.79 20.74 -12.72
CA ASN A 398 -21.56 21.99 -12.65
C ASN A 398 -22.73 21.96 -11.66
N GLU A 399 -22.99 20.81 -11.03
CA GLU A 399 -24.04 20.68 -10.01
C GLU A 399 -23.79 21.64 -8.84
N PRO A 400 -24.83 22.35 -8.34
CA PRO A 400 -24.69 23.24 -7.19
C PRO A 400 -24.14 22.52 -5.96
N ASP A 401 -24.62 21.33 -5.64
CA ASP A 401 -24.18 20.48 -4.53
C ASP A 401 -22.69 20.15 -4.62
N TYR A 402 -22.19 19.84 -5.82
CA TYR A 402 -20.76 19.59 -6.02
C TYR A 402 -19.93 20.84 -5.72
N LYS A 403 -20.36 22.00 -6.23
CA LYS A 403 -19.65 23.27 -6.00
C LYS A 403 -19.62 23.65 -4.52
N ASP A 404 -20.75 23.50 -3.83
CA ASP A 404 -20.86 23.76 -2.39
C ASP A 404 -19.90 22.83 -1.59
N ARG A 405 -19.89 21.53 -1.90
CA ARG A 405 -18.94 20.59 -1.28
C ARG A 405 -17.48 20.98 -1.52
N ARG A 406 -17.13 21.45 -2.71
CA ARG A 406 -15.78 21.91 -3.02
C ARG A 406 -15.36 23.09 -2.15
N VAL A 407 -16.24 24.06 -1.92
CA VAL A 407 -16.00 25.19 -1.00
C VAL A 407 -15.80 24.69 0.43
N LYS A 408 -16.69 23.81 0.91
CA LYS A 408 -16.58 23.22 2.26
C LYS A 408 -15.30 22.37 2.44
N ILE A 409 -14.81 21.73 1.39
CA ILE A 409 -13.51 21.01 1.41
C ILE A 409 -12.36 22.01 1.61
N ASP A 410 -12.39 23.18 0.99
CA ASP A 410 -11.37 24.20 1.20
C ASP A 410 -11.40 24.75 2.62
N ASP A 411 -12.59 24.96 3.21
CA ASP A 411 -12.74 25.31 4.62
C ASP A 411 -12.19 24.21 5.55
N LEU A 412 -12.46 22.94 5.23
CA LEU A 412 -11.93 21.79 5.98
C LEU A 412 -10.40 21.76 5.96
N ARG A 413 -9.77 22.09 4.81
CA ARG A 413 -8.31 22.19 4.68
C ARG A 413 -7.73 23.24 5.63
N VAL A 414 -8.33 24.44 5.66
CA VAL A 414 -7.92 25.51 6.57
C VAL A 414 -8.09 25.09 8.02
N ARG A 415 -9.22 24.47 8.37
CA ARG A 415 -9.50 23.99 9.72
C ARG A 415 -8.48 22.94 10.18
N LEU A 416 -8.16 21.98 9.32
CA LEU A 416 -7.16 20.92 9.62
C LEU A 416 -5.76 21.51 9.77
N ALA A 417 -5.36 22.40 8.87
CA ALA A 417 -4.07 23.10 8.97
C ALA A 417 -3.95 23.89 10.27
N ASN A 418 -5.02 24.61 10.67
CA ASN A 418 -5.07 25.35 11.93
C ASN A 418 -5.00 24.42 13.16
N ALA A 419 -5.68 23.27 13.14
CA ALA A 419 -5.62 22.29 14.23
C ALA A 419 -4.20 21.77 14.46
N LEU A 420 -3.43 21.56 13.40
CA LEU A 420 -2.03 21.18 13.47
C LEU A 420 -1.13 22.35 13.95
N ALA A 421 -1.35 23.56 13.42
CA ALA A 421 -0.50 24.71 13.70
C ALA A 421 -0.70 25.28 15.12
N LYS A 422 -1.94 25.33 15.60
CA LYS A 422 -2.32 25.93 16.90
C LYS A 422 -1.48 25.40 18.07
N ASP A 423 -1.27 24.09 18.10
CA ASP A 423 -0.54 23.42 19.17
C ASP A 423 0.87 22.98 18.74
N ASN A 424 1.36 23.47 17.58
CA ASN A 424 2.63 23.11 16.96
C ASN A 424 2.80 21.59 16.83
N LEU A 425 1.79 20.91 16.27
CA LEU A 425 1.76 19.48 16.11
C LEU A 425 2.48 19.06 14.82
N VAL A 426 3.35 18.06 14.92
CA VAL A 426 4.00 17.47 13.74
C VAL A 426 3.05 16.55 12.98
N ALA A 427 2.07 15.95 13.68
CA ALA A 427 1.03 15.10 13.10
C ALA A 427 -0.18 14.99 14.04
N LEU A 428 -1.33 14.61 13.48
CA LEU A 428 -2.42 13.97 14.22
C LEU A 428 -2.23 12.46 14.21
N VAL A 429 -2.68 11.77 15.27
CA VAL A 429 -2.63 10.32 15.41
C VAL A 429 -3.99 9.75 15.78
N TYR A 430 -4.37 8.63 15.15
CA TYR A 430 -5.63 7.93 15.36
C TYR A 430 -5.56 6.49 14.81
N PRO A 431 -6.50 5.59 15.16
CA PRO A 431 -6.61 4.28 14.50
C PRO A 431 -7.05 4.48 13.04
N HIS A 432 -6.44 3.77 12.09
CA HIS A 432 -6.90 3.86 10.69
C HIS A 432 -8.38 3.51 10.54
N GLN A 433 -8.88 2.58 11.34
CA GLN A 433 -10.29 2.17 11.39
C GLN A 433 -10.71 1.86 12.82
N LYS A 434 -11.99 2.11 13.18
CA LYS A 434 -12.50 1.95 14.54
C LYS A 434 -12.73 0.47 14.92
N ARG A 435 -12.91 -0.42 13.94
CA ARG A 435 -13.16 -1.86 14.13
C ARG A 435 -12.24 -2.73 13.26
N LEU A 436 -12.13 -4.02 13.57
CA LEU A 436 -11.40 -4.98 12.76
C LEU A 436 -12.00 -5.12 11.35
N PRO A 437 -11.22 -5.58 10.35
CA PRO A 437 -11.75 -5.89 9.02
C PRO A 437 -12.98 -6.78 9.09
N VAL A 438 -13.98 -6.50 8.27
CA VAL A 438 -15.25 -7.25 8.28
C VAL A 438 -15.07 -8.67 7.73
N MET A 439 -16.00 -9.55 8.10
CA MET A 439 -16.05 -10.91 7.56
C MET A 439 -16.37 -10.90 6.07
N ILE A 440 -15.83 -11.84 5.31
CA ILE A 440 -16.18 -12.07 3.91
C ILE A 440 -17.69 -12.29 3.78
N GLY A 441 -18.29 -11.67 2.76
CA GLY A 441 -19.73 -11.60 2.58
C GLY A 441 -20.35 -10.28 3.03
N ASN A 442 -19.70 -9.55 3.95
CA ASN A 442 -20.09 -8.18 4.28
C ASN A 442 -19.39 -7.21 3.30
N MET A 443 -20.16 -6.55 2.45
CA MET A 443 -19.65 -5.59 1.46
C MET A 443 -19.40 -4.18 2.04
N ASN A 444 -19.75 -3.94 3.30
CA ASN A 444 -19.59 -2.63 3.95
C ASN A 444 -18.50 -2.67 5.02
N GLN A 445 -17.31 -2.21 4.68
CA GLN A 445 -16.28 -1.88 5.68
C GLN A 445 -16.55 -0.47 6.22
N ALA A 446 -17.41 -0.37 7.20
CA ALA A 446 -17.73 0.90 7.87
C ALA A 446 -16.58 1.41 8.76
N GLU A 447 -16.68 2.67 9.19
CA GLU A 447 -15.89 3.30 10.25
C GLU A 447 -14.37 3.28 10.00
N ARG A 448 -13.98 3.55 8.74
CA ARG A 448 -12.60 3.85 8.37
C ARG A 448 -12.36 5.36 8.45
N ASN A 449 -11.20 5.74 8.94
CA ASN A 449 -10.89 7.12 9.31
C ASN A 449 -10.13 7.91 8.21
N GLY A 450 -9.93 7.35 7.05
CA GLY A 450 -9.05 7.94 6.03
C GLY A 450 -9.65 9.11 5.25
N ILE A 451 -10.96 9.39 5.30
CA ILE A 451 -11.59 10.40 4.45
C ILE A 451 -11.11 11.84 4.76
N LEU A 452 -10.68 12.12 5.97
CA LEU A 452 -10.16 13.45 6.35
C LEU A 452 -8.91 13.80 5.53
N ALA A 453 -7.93 12.90 5.45
CA ALA A 453 -6.73 13.06 4.64
C ALA A 453 -7.07 13.14 3.13
N SER A 454 -8.07 12.38 2.70
CA SER A 454 -8.44 12.29 1.28
C SER A 454 -9.11 13.56 0.76
N LEU A 455 -10.10 14.11 1.47
CA LEU A 455 -10.77 15.36 1.11
C LEU A 455 -9.79 16.54 1.13
N THR A 456 -8.96 16.63 2.15
CA THR A 456 -8.01 17.73 2.30
C THR A 456 -6.80 17.62 1.38
N GLY A 457 -6.47 16.42 0.90
CA GLY A 457 -5.26 16.15 0.13
C GLY A 457 -3.98 16.17 0.97
N PHE A 458 -4.10 16.09 2.30
CA PHE A 458 -2.97 16.04 3.23
C PHE A 458 -2.35 14.64 3.26
N PRO A 459 -1.04 14.52 3.54
CA PRO A 459 -0.37 13.23 3.60
C PRO A 459 -0.71 12.48 4.89
N ALA A 460 -0.79 11.16 4.79
CA ALA A 460 -0.96 10.29 5.95
C ALA A 460 -0.21 8.98 5.75
N ILE A 461 0.39 8.47 6.83
CA ILE A 461 1.08 7.19 6.84
C ILE A 461 0.46 6.27 7.89
N THR A 462 0.10 5.06 7.47
CA THR A 462 -0.33 3.99 8.38
C THR A 462 0.83 3.03 8.60
N VAL A 463 1.07 2.66 9.87
CA VAL A 463 2.08 1.66 10.25
C VAL A 463 1.47 0.63 11.19
N PRO A 464 2.03 -0.60 11.30
CA PRO A 464 1.54 -1.61 12.22
C PRO A 464 1.59 -1.12 13.67
N ALA A 465 0.45 -1.14 14.38
CA ALA A 465 0.36 -0.81 15.80
C ALA A 465 0.39 -2.05 16.69
N GLY A 466 -0.11 -3.17 16.20
CA GLY A 466 -0.22 -4.42 16.94
C GLY A 466 -1.31 -5.32 16.37
N PHE A 467 -1.82 -6.20 17.24
CA PHE A 467 -2.83 -7.19 16.86
C PHE A 467 -3.96 -7.25 17.89
N SER A 468 -5.15 -7.62 17.44
CA SER A 468 -6.26 -7.98 18.33
C SER A 468 -5.89 -9.18 19.23
N ALA A 469 -6.72 -9.51 20.19
CA ALA A 469 -6.57 -10.75 20.93
C ALA A 469 -6.60 -11.97 19.96
N PRO A 470 -5.76 -13.00 20.21
CA PRO A 470 -5.76 -14.23 19.42
C PRO A 470 -7.12 -14.95 19.46
N THR A 471 -7.49 -15.55 18.32
CA THR A 471 -8.66 -16.43 18.19
C THR A 471 -8.26 -17.71 17.47
N ALA A 472 -9.16 -18.71 17.42
CA ALA A 472 -8.90 -19.94 16.67
C ALA A 472 -8.65 -19.68 15.17
N GLY A 473 -9.33 -18.68 14.57
CA GLY A 473 -9.14 -18.31 13.17
C GLY A 473 -7.99 -17.33 12.92
N ALA A 474 -7.51 -16.65 13.98
CA ALA A 474 -6.42 -15.70 13.96
C ALA A 474 -5.46 -15.95 15.15
N PRO A 475 -4.57 -16.96 15.07
CA PRO A 475 -3.75 -17.39 16.21
C PRO A 475 -2.79 -16.34 16.75
N ILE A 476 -2.45 -15.33 15.95
CA ILE A 476 -1.63 -14.17 16.38
C ILE A 476 -2.45 -12.87 16.46
N GLY A 477 -3.78 -12.97 16.31
CA GLY A 477 -4.69 -11.83 16.21
C GLY A 477 -4.79 -11.25 14.81
N VAL A 478 -5.70 -10.29 14.64
CA VAL A 478 -5.92 -9.52 13.41
C VAL A 478 -5.15 -8.22 13.50
N PRO A 479 -4.42 -7.79 12.47
CA PRO A 479 -3.63 -6.56 12.50
C PRO A 479 -4.47 -5.30 12.73
N VAL A 480 -3.90 -4.34 13.47
CA VAL A 480 -4.40 -2.98 13.67
C VAL A 480 -3.33 -1.98 13.27
N GLY A 481 -3.68 -0.98 12.49
CA GLY A 481 -2.80 0.10 12.06
C GLY A 481 -3.05 1.41 12.82
N ILE A 482 -1.97 2.08 13.21
CA ILE A 482 -1.94 3.47 13.66
C ILE A 482 -1.67 4.38 12.47
N GLU A 483 -2.40 5.48 12.34
CA GLU A 483 -2.23 6.45 11.27
C GLU A 483 -1.73 7.79 11.80
N PHE A 484 -0.72 8.36 11.12
CA PHE A 484 -0.21 9.71 11.34
C PHE A 484 -0.55 10.59 10.13
N LEU A 485 -1.25 11.71 10.37
CA LEU A 485 -1.66 12.68 9.35
C LEU A 485 -0.93 14.00 9.60
N GLY A 486 -0.25 14.51 8.58
CA GLY A 486 0.58 15.73 8.68
C GLY A 486 0.13 16.86 7.76
N GLN A 487 0.85 17.98 7.81
CA GLN A 487 0.68 19.12 6.90
C GLN A 487 1.04 18.72 5.44
N PRO A 488 0.54 19.43 4.43
CA PRO A 488 0.96 19.21 3.05
C PRO A 488 2.49 19.26 2.89
N PHE A 489 3.04 18.28 2.19
CA PHE A 489 4.49 18.09 1.96
C PHE A 489 5.31 17.83 3.23
N SER A 490 4.67 17.31 4.28
CA SER A 490 5.36 16.86 5.51
C SER A 490 5.72 15.38 5.51
N GLU A 491 5.78 14.72 4.36
CA GLU A 491 6.22 13.34 4.23
C GLU A 491 7.54 13.05 4.97
N PRO A 492 8.56 13.94 4.92
CA PRO A 492 9.78 13.77 5.69
C PRO A 492 9.56 13.62 7.20
N GLN A 493 8.68 14.47 7.77
CA GLN A 493 8.33 14.40 9.21
C GLN A 493 7.53 13.15 9.54
N LEU A 494 6.58 12.78 8.66
CA LEU A 494 5.78 11.56 8.84
C LEU A 494 6.66 10.32 8.80
N LEU A 495 7.60 10.22 7.85
CA LEU A 495 8.56 9.12 7.79
C LEU A 495 9.44 9.08 9.05
N LYS A 496 9.89 10.23 9.54
CA LYS A 496 10.72 10.34 10.74
C LYS A 496 10.03 9.76 11.97
N ILE A 497 8.78 10.18 12.25
CA ILE A 497 8.04 9.69 13.42
C ILE A 497 7.57 8.23 13.23
N ALA A 498 7.14 7.86 12.04
CA ALA A 498 6.72 6.49 11.72
C ALA A 498 7.88 5.49 11.83
N TYR A 499 9.07 5.85 11.35
CA TYR A 499 10.28 5.03 11.46
C TYR A 499 10.70 4.85 12.93
N SER A 500 10.70 5.94 13.72
CA SER A 500 10.99 5.87 15.16
C SER A 500 10.01 4.93 15.88
N PHE A 501 8.71 5.02 15.57
CA PHE A 501 7.67 4.14 16.13
C PHE A 501 7.88 2.67 15.70
N GLU A 502 8.11 2.42 14.41
CA GLU A 502 8.39 1.10 13.87
C GLU A 502 9.59 0.45 14.56
N GLN A 503 10.70 1.19 14.72
CA GLN A 503 11.94 0.71 15.36
C GLN A 503 11.79 0.49 16.86
N ALA A 504 10.84 1.15 17.50
CA ALA A 504 10.56 0.95 18.93
C ALA A 504 9.64 -0.24 19.19
N THR A 505 8.74 -0.56 18.25
CA THR A 505 7.71 -1.58 18.45
C THR A 505 8.01 -2.91 17.78
N HIS A 506 8.60 -2.88 16.58
CA HIS A 506 8.69 -4.05 15.70
C HIS A 506 7.36 -4.81 15.64
N ALA A 507 6.24 -4.05 15.53
CA ALA A 507 4.89 -4.58 15.69
C ALA A 507 4.47 -5.54 14.56
N ARG A 508 5.10 -5.44 13.36
CA ARG A 508 4.82 -6.34 12.26
C ARG A 508 5.21 -7.79 12.60
N LYS A 509 4.33 -8.72 12.25
CA LYS A 509 4.59 -10.18 12.24
C LYS A 509 4.08 -10.76 10.91
N PRO A 510 4.79 -11.71 10.27
CA PRO A 510 4.27 -12.39 9.08
C PRO A 510 3.06 -13.25 9.43
N PRO A 511 2.12 -13.44 8.48
CA PRO A 511 0.96 -14.30 8.70
C PRO A 511 1.35 -15.78 8.77
N GLN A 512 0.70 -16.53 9.66
CA GLN A 512 0.96 -17.96 9.83
C GLN A 512 0.39 -18.83 8.69
N SER A 513 -0.57 -18.31 7.93
CA SER A 513 -1.17 -19.01 6.78
C SER A 513 -0.21 -19.19 5.60
N THR A 514 0.92 -18.46 5.56
CA THR A 514 1.90 -18.50 4.48
C THR A 514 3.32 -18.68 5.01
N PRO A 515 3.64 -19.81 5.68
CA PRO A 515 4.94 -20.05 6.28
C PRO A 515 6.07 -20.08 5.22
N PRO A 516 7.35 -20.16 5.63
CA PRO A 516 8.44 -20.46 4.72
C PRO A 516 8.19 -21.75 3.95
N LEU A 517 8.58 -21.79 2.66
CA LEU A 517 8.46 -23.03 1.87
C LEU A 517 9.52 -24.04 2.33
N PRO A 518 9.15 -25.32 2.53
CA PRO A 518 10.10 -26.37 2.94
C PRO A 518 11.25 -26.51 1.95
N GLY A 519 12.49 -26.58 2.46
CA GLY A 519 13.68 -26.90 1.67
C GLY A 519 14.12 -25.82 0.68
N LYS A 520 13.65 -24.61 0.82
CA LYS A 520 14.07 -23.47 -0.05
C LYS A 520 14.66 -22.34 0.76
#